data_333759933b5c8990d21deb356a828e63
#
_entry.id   333759933b5c8990d21deb356a828e63
#
_cell.length_a   1.000
_cell.length_b   1.000
_cell.length_c   1.000
_cell.angle_alpha   90.00
_cell.angle_beta   90.00
_cell.angle_gamma   90.00
#
_symmetry.space_group_name_H-M   'P 1'
#
loop_
_entity.id
_entity.type
_entity.pdbx_description
1 polymer ?
#
loop_
_entity_poly.entity_id
_entity_poly.type
_entity_poly.pdbx_seq_one_letter_code
_entity_poly.pdbx_strand_id
1 'polypeptide(L)'
;MTVRGRCHAVRATLSTSPGLGRLVATRFAAQWGDGLFQAALGSAVLFNPERQADPAAVAAGLAVLLLPYSLIGPFAGSLLDRWSRSRVLVWANALRAVLIMAVAVAMVSGVHGAGLYVGALAVTAVSRFVLSGLSAALPHVTTERRVVAVNAALTTAGAMVAVVGAGCAVGVRAVVGAGDAGSALTTAVAALGSLGAALVALSFSRLQLGPDGANHADAVHVVAAGLVRGARAAWHAPSVAAALVALGAHRIAFGINTLLILLLVRYSFTGVAGLRGALAGLSQVVAVTALGLLLAAVLTPLIVSRIGKRRAITAALIVALVTQVTLVPTLSQLPILLAAFVLSVAGQVVKLSADAAMQLEVDDAHRGQVFALQDAMFNVGYVAAIAAAATVVAPDGRSPALVFVAAAVYGLGLVAHLAVSRRSRTRVTPRGRASTPR
;
A
#
# COMPACT_ATOMS: atom_id res chain seq x y z
N MET A 1 29.92 9.07 0.10
CA MET A 1 30.07 8.01 -0.93
C MET A 1 29.44 8.52 -2.23
N THR A 2 30.19 8.63 -3.29
CA THR A 2 29.74 9.10 -4.60
C THR A 2 28.80 8.06 -5.26
N VAL A 3 27.88 8.51 -6.12
CA VAL A 3 26.93 7.67 -6.86
C VAL A 3 27.64 6.52 -7.60
N ARG A 4 28.84 6.78 -8.19
CA ARG A 4 29.72 5.77 -8.81
C ARG A 4 30.16 4.67 -7.84
N GLY A 5 30.49 5.00 -6.59
CA GLY A 5 30.86 4.02 -5.56
C GLY A 5 29.70 3.10 -5.16
N ARG A 6 28.47 3.61 -5.16
CA ARG A 6 27.27 2.80 -4.90
C ARG A 6 26.95 1.84 -6.05
N CYS A 7 27.07 2.28 -7.30
CA CYS A 7 26.88 1.40 -8.46
C CYS A 7 27.95 0.29 -8.53
N HIS A 8 29.21 0.56 -8.21
CA HIS A 8 30.24 -0.48 -8.13
C HIS A 8 30.00 -1.48 -7.01
N ALA A 9 29.55 -1.04 -5.83
CA ALA A 9 29.21 -1.92 -4.72
C ALA A 9 28.00 -2.82 -5.04
N VAL A 10 26.97 -2.30 -5.71
CA VAL A 10 25.82 -3.09 -6.17
C VAL A 10 26.24 -4.13 -7.22
N ARG A 11 27.06 -3.74 -8.21
CA ARG A 11 27.55 -4.64 -9.24
C ARG A 11 28.44 -5.75 -8.66
N ALA A 12 29.32 -5.43 -7.73
CA ALA A 12 30.13 -6.41 -7.01
C ALA A 12 29.27 -7.36 -6.13
N THR A 13 28.17 -6.88 -5.56
CA THR A 13 27.25 -7.74 -4.78
C THR A 13 26.46 -8.68 -5.68
N LEU A 14 26.04 -8.23 -6.86
CA LEU A 14 25.33 -9.06 -7.84
C LEU A 14 26.23 -10.16 -8.44
N SER A 15 27.53 -9.87 -8.62
CA SER A 15 28.49 -10.85 -9.15
C SER A 15 28.95 -11.89 -8.13
N THR A 16 28.88 -11.59 -6.83
CA THR A 16 29.35 -12.49 -5.76
C THR A 16 28.25 -13.36 -5.14
N SER A 17 26.96 -13.09 -5.43
CA SER A 17 25.82 -13.82 -4.87
C SER A 17 25.10 -14.64 -5.94
N PRO A 18 25.35 -15.97 -6.05
CA PRO A 18 24.68 -16.81 -7.03
C PRO A 18 23.15 -16.76 -6.89
N GLY A 19 22.45 -16.36 -7.95
CA GLY A 19 20.99 -16.29 -7.99
C GLY A 19 20.39 -14.93 -7.64
N LEU A 20 21.10 -14.00 -6.97
CA LEU A 20 20.54 -12.68 -6.65
C LEU A 20 20.15 -11.89 -7.91
N GLY A 21 20.99 -11.89 -8.93
CA GLY A 21 20.69 -11.21 -10.21
C GLY A 21 19.42 -11.76 -10.88
N ARG A 22 19.20 -13.07 -10.85
CA ARG A 22 17.99 -13.72 -11.37
C ARG A 22 16.76 -13.37 -10.54
N LEU A 23 16.89 -13.32 -9.19
CA LEU A 23 15.79 -12.91 -8.31
C LEU A 23 15.40 -11.45 -8.54
N VAL A 24 16.38 -10.55 -8.73
CA VAL A 24 16.17 -9.14 -9.10
C VAL A 24 15.45 -9.02 -10.44
N ALA A 25 15.89 -9.76 -11.46
CA ALA A 25 15.25 -9.76 -12.77
C ALA A 25 13.80 -10.27 -12.71
N THR A 26 13.55 -11.36 -11.98
CA THR A 26 12.19 -11.87 -11.74
C THR A 26 11.32 -10.81 -11.06
N ARG A 27 11.84 -10.12 -10.03
CA ARG A 27 11.12 -9.07 -9.31
C ARG A 27 10.79 -7.89 -10.21
N PHE A 28 11.75 -7.40 -10.98
CA PHE A 28 11.57 -6.23 -11.83
C PHE A 28 10.63 -6.51 -13.01
N ALA A 29 10.72 -7.67 -13.64
CA ALA A 29 9.75 -8.07 -14.65
C ALA A 29 8.33 -8.16 -14.10
N ALA A 30 8.17 -8.79 -12.91
CA ALA A 30 6.89 -8.87 -12.22
C ALA A 30 6.33 -7.48 -11.89
N GLN A 31 7.13 -6.58 -11.30
CA GLN A 31 6.68 -5.25 -10.86
C GLN A 31 6.43 -4.30 -12.03
N TRP A 32 7.16 -4.42 -13.14
CA TRP A 32 6.84 -3.70 -14.36
C TRP A 32 5.45 -4.08 -14.88
N GLY A 33 5.16 -5.38 -14.97
CA GLY A 33 3.83 -5.88 -15.34
C GLY A 33 2.74 -5.44 -14.35
N ASP A 34 3.02 -5.41 -13.04
CA ASP A 34 2.09 -4.93 -12.02
C ASP A 34 1.74 -3.45 -12.21
N GLY A 35 2.74 -2.61 -12.42
CA GLY A 35 2.53 -1.18 -12.65
C GLY A 35 1.70 -0.90 -13.90
N LEU A 36 2.01 -1.63 -14.99
CA LEU A 36 1.29 -1.54 -16.26
C LEU A 36 -0.18 -1.98 -16.09
N PHE A 37 -0.41 -3.14 -15.43
CA PHE A 37 -1.76 -3.65 -15.16
C PHE A 37 -2.59 -2.68 -14.30
N GLN A 38 -2.02 -2.17 -13.21
CA GLN A 38 -2.70 -1.24 -12.31
C GLN A 38 -3.09 0.06 -13.02
N ALA A 39 -2.20 0.61 -13.85
CA ALA A 39 -2.48 1.81 -14.63
C ALA A 39 -3.53 1.55 -15.72
N ALA A 40 -3.45 0.40 -16.41
CA ALA A 40 -4.45 0.00 -17.40
C ALA A 40 -5.83 -0.16 -16.77
N LEU A 41 -5.93 -0.87 -15.63
CA LEU A 41 -7.17 -1.05 -14.89
C LEU A 41 -7.72 0.30 -14.39
N GLY A 42 -6.89 1.12 -13.75
CA GLY A 42 -7.28 2.45 -13.29
C GLY A 42 -7.79 3.33 -14.42
N SER A 43 -7.14 3.31 -15.58
CA SER A 43 -7.59 4.05 -16.75
C SER A 43 -8.90 3.51 -17.32
N ALA A 44 -9.12 2.20 -17.31
CA ALA A 44 -10.36 1.57 -17.78
C ALA A 44 -11.54 1.89 -16.85
N VAL A 45 -11.30 1.91 -15.52
CA VAL A 45 -12.34 2.19 -14.54
C VAL A 45 -12.69 3.68 -14.47
N LEU A 46 -11.67 4.55 -14.46
CA LEU A 46 -11.85 5.98 -14.19
C LEU A 46 -12.04 6.83 -15.46
N PHE A 47 -11.42 6.44 -16.58
CA PHE A 47 -11.24 7.31 -17.74
C PHE A 47 -11.69 6.68 -19.06
N ASN A 48 -12.26 5.48 -19.07
CA ASN A 48 -12.83 4.93 -20.29
C ASN A 48 -14.19 5.61 -20.58
N PRO A 49 -14.38 6.28 -21.75
CA PRO A 49 -15.62 6.95 -22.08
C PRO A 49 -16.80 6.00 -22.26
N GLU A 50 -16.54 4.72 -22.58
CA GLU A 50 -17.57 3.68 -22.73
C GLU A 50 -18.10 3.16 -21.38
N ARG A 51 -17.42 3.51 -20.28
CA ARG A 51 -17.75 3.08 -18.92
C ARG A 51 -18.04 4.31 -18.05
N GLN A 52 -19.26 4.40 -17.55
CA GLN A 52 -19.59 5.43 -16.56
C GLN A 52 -18.97 5.04 -15.22
N ALA A 53 -18.05 5.89 -14.74
CA ALA A 53 -17.47 5.72 -13.42
C ALA A 53 -18.41 6.35 -12.38
N ASP A 54 -19.28 5.53 -11.80
CA ASP A 54 -20.04 5.91 -10.62
C ASP A 54 -19.15 5.77 -9.34
N PRO A 55 -19.59 6.32 -8.19
CA PRO A 55 -18.85 6.21 -6.94
C PRO A 55 -18.56 4.76 -6.51
N ALA A 56 -19.50 3.84 -6.78
CA ALA A 56 -19.34 2.42 -6.42
C ALA A 56 -18.27 1.74 -7.29
N ALA A 57 -18.20 2.07 -8.59
CA ALA A 57 -17.14 1.60 -9.49
C ALA A 57 -15.75 2.08 -9.05
N VAL A 58 -15.63 3.35 -8.63
CA VAL A 58 -14.38 3.90 -8.08
C VAL A 58 -13.99 3.16 -6.79
N ALA A 59 -14.94 2.95 -5.88
CA ALA A 59 -14.71 2.20 -4.64
C ALA A 59 -14.27 0.76 -4.91
N ALA A 60 -14.92 0.07 -5.84
CA ALA A 60 -14.58 -1.29 -6.24
C ALA A 60 -13.16 -1.36 -6.86
N GLY A 61 -12.81 -0.42 -7.73
CA GLY A 61 -11.46 -0.34 -8.30
C GLY A 61 -10.37 -0.16 -7.25
N LEU A 62 -10.58 0.71 -6.27
CA LEU A 62 -9.66 0.90 -5.14
C LEU A 62 -9.61 -0.31 -4.21
N ALA A 63 -10.75 -0.99 -4.01
CA ALA A 63 -10.80 -2.24 -3.25
C ALA A 63 -9.94 -3.33 -3.91
N VAL A 64 -10.06 -3.50 -5.22
CA VAL A 64 -9.25 -4.44 -6.01
C VAL A 64 -7.75 -4.19 -5.84
N LEU A 65 -7.34 -2.93 -5.84
CA LEU A 65 -5.92 -2.58 -5.71
C LEU A 65 -5.36 -2.82 -4.31
N LEU A 66 -6.18 -2.68 -3.26
CA LEU A 66 -5.70 -2.57 -1.89
C LEU A 66 -6.05 -3.76 -0.97
N LEU A 67 -7.21 -4.42 -1.18
CA LEU A 67 -7.61 -5.56 -0.36
C LEU A 67 -6.61 -6.73 -0.38
N PRO A 68 -6.00 -7.10 -1.52
CA PRO A 68 -5.05 -8.20 -1.54
C PRO A 68 -3.82 -8.00 -0.65
N TYR A 69 -3.44 -6.75 -0.37
CA TYR A 69 -2.33 -6.47 0.57
C TYR A 69 -2.62 -6.98 1.99
N SER A 70 -3.87 -6.86 2.44
CA SER A 70 -4.27 -7.24 3.79
C SER A 70 -4.68 -8.70 3.90
N LEU A 71 -5.28 -9.24 2.83
CA LEU A 71 -5.81 -10.61 2.84
C LEU A 71 -4.74 -11.64 2.49
N ILE A 72 -3.93 -11.38 1.47
CA ILE A 72 -2.96 -12.37 0.96
C ILE A 72 -1.65 -12.33 1.74
N GLY A 73 -1.17 -11.15 2.16
CA GLY A 73 0.11 -11.01 2.83
C GLY A 73 0.34 -11.97 3.99
N PRO A 74 -0.56 -12.02 4.98
CA PRO A 74 -0.43 -12.92 6.13
C PRO A 74 -0.47 -14.41 5.77
N PHE A 75 -1.28 -14.79 4.77
CA PHE A 75 -1.43 -16.18 4.34
C PHE A 75 -0.31 -16.65 3.42
N ALA A 76 0.29 -15.75 2.65
CA ALA A 76 1.37 -16.08 1.73
C ALA A 76 2.56 -16.72 2.45
N GLY A 77 2.93 -16.23 3.63
CA GLY A 77 4.04 -16.77 4.43
C GLY A 77 3.87 -18.25 4.72
N SER A 78 2.73 -18.64 5.26
CA SER A 78 2.44 -20.02 5.64
C SER A 78 2.38 -21.00 4.46
N LEU A 79 1.98 -20.54 3.26
CA LEU A 79 1.99 -21.34 2.04
C LEU A 79 3.42 -21.47 1.49
N LEU A 80 4.21 -20.41 1.54
CA LEU A 80 5.59 -20.36 1.07
C LEU A 80 6.57 -21.16 1.95
N ASP A 81 6.18 -21.47 3.18
CA ASP A 81 6.93 -22.35 4.06
C ASP A 81 6.70 -23.85 3.78
N ARG A 82 5.69 -24.17 2.96
CA ARG A 82 5.35 -25.55 2.55
C ARG A 82 5.79 -25.88 1.14
N TRP A 83 5.79 -24.90 0.24
CA TRP A 83 5.98 -25.12 -1.19
C TRP A 83 7.35 -24.62 -1.64
N SER A 84 7.96 -25.35 -2.59
CA SER A 84 9.18 -24.90 -3.25
C SER A 84 8.96 -23.50 -3.85
N ARG A 85 9.63 -22.49 -3.30
CA ARG A 85 9.49 -21.10 -3.72
C ARG A 85 9.86 -20.87 -5.17
N SER A 86 10.83 -21.64 -5.70
CA SER A 86 11.18 -21.59 -7.13
C SER A 86 9.99 -21.97 -8.01
N ARG A 87 9.30 -23.08 -7.71
CA ARG A 87 8.11 -23.50 -8.44
C ARG A 87 6.94 -22.54 -8.24
N VAL A 88 6.74 -22.05 -7.03
CA VAL A 88 5.70 -21.06 -6.74
C VAL A 88 5.90 -19.83 -7.60
N LEU A 89 7.11 -19.29 -7.74
CA LEU A 89 7.38 -18.13 -8.58
C LEU A 89 7.07 -18.39 -10.06
N VAL A 90 7.36 -19.59 -10.57
CA VAL A 90 7.01 -19.97 -11.95
C VAL A 90 5.50 -20.04 -12.14
N TRP A 91 4.81 -20.88 -11.34
CA TRP A 91 3.39 -21.12 -11.51
C TRP A 91 2.52 -19.91 -11.17
N ALA A 92 2.87 -19.16 -10.14
CA ALA A 92 2.13 -17.95 -9.78
C ALA A 92 2.25 -16.87 -10.86
N ASN A 93 3.44 -16.66 -11.45
CA ASN A 93 3.58 -15.72 -12.56
C ASN A 93 2.91 -16.21 -13.84
N ALA A 94 2.94 -17.52 -14.16
CA ALA A 94 2.20 -18.09 -15.27
C ALA A 94 0.68 -17.94 -15.09
N LEU A 95 0.16 -18.29 -13.89
CA LEU A 95 -1.26 -18.08 -13.56
C LEU A 95 -1.65 -16.60 -13.69
N ARG A 96 -0.78 -15.70 -13.20
CA ARG A 96 -1.01 -14.26 -13.32
C ARG A 96 -1.10 -13.81 -14.77
N ALA A 97 -0.24 -14.30 -15.66
CA ALA A 97 -0.31 -13.99 -17.08
C ALA A 97 -1.64 -14.44 -17.69
N VAL A 98 -2.09 -15.66 -17.37
CA VAL A 98 -3.40 -16.17 -17.80
C VAL A 98 -4.55 -15.31 -17.28
N LEU A 99 -4.54 -14.94 -16.00
CA LEU A 99 -5.57 -14.09 -15.41
C LEU A 99 -5.59 -12.69 -16.04
N ILE A 100 -4.42 -12.08 -16.32
CA ILE A 100 -4.32 -10.80 -17.02
C ILE A 100 -4.96 -10.91 -18.41
N MET A 101 -4.65 -11.98 -19.15
CA MET A 101 -5.27 -12.21 -20.47
C MET A 101 -6.77 -12.42 -20.38
N ALA A 102 -7.25 -13.16 -19.37
CA ALA A 102 -8.68 -13.33 -19.13
C ALA A 102 -9.38 -11.98 -18.85
N VAL A 103 -8.76 -11.10 -18.04
CA VAL A 103 -9.27 -9.74 -17.81
C VAL A 103 -9.28 -8.92 -19.10
N ALA A 104 -8.24 -9.00 -19.92
CA ALA A 104 -8.18 -8.30 -21.21
C ALA A 104 -9.28 -8.78 -22.16
N VAL A 105 -9.50 -10.09 -22.26
CA VAL A 105 -10.60 -10.68 -23.06
C VAL A 105 -11.95 -10.23 -22.53
N ALA A 106 -12.16 -10.25 -21.20
CA ALA A 106 -13.40 -9.77 -20.58
C ALA A 106 -13.69 -8.30 -20.94
N MET A 107 -12.65 -7.45 -21.00
CA MET A 107 -12.81 -6.05 -21.43
C MET A 107 -13.31 -5.93 -22.88
N VAL A 108 -12.74 -6.69 -23.82
CA VAL A 108 -13.17 -6.68 -25.23
C VAL A 108 -14.57 -7.27 -25.38
N SER A 109 -14.90 -8.30 -24.60
CA SER A 109 -16.23 -8.95 -24.63
C SER A 109 -17.33 -8.12 -23.98
N GLY A 110 -17.05 -6.89 -23.55
CA GLY A 110 -18.03 -6.01 -22.92
C GLY A 110 -18.42 -6.41 -21.50
N VAL A 111 -17.62 -7.24 -20.83
CA VAL A 111 -17.86 -7.58 -19.41
C VAL A 111 -17.55 -6.35 -18.55
N HIS A 112 -18.56 -5.92 -17.78
CA HIS A 112 -18.48 -4.76 -16.90
C HIS A 112 -18.78 -5.13 -15.44
N GLY A 113 -18.54 -4.20 -14.52
CA GLY A 113 -18.90 -4.35 -13.11
C GLY A 113 -18.19 -5.48 -12.38
N ALA A 114 -18.93 -6.25 -11.59
CA ALA A 114 -18.39 -7.23 -10.67
C ALA A 114 -17.45 -8.26 -11.31
N GLY A 115 -17.76 -8.75 -12.51
CA GLY A 115 -16.93 -9.76 -13.21
C GLY A 115 -15.51 -9.24 -13.48
N LEU A 116 -15.38 -7.99 -13.96
CA LEU A 116 -14.10 -7.37 -14.21
C LEU A 116 -13.32 -7.17 -12.90
N TYR A 117 -13.99 -6.70 -11.84
CA TYR A 117 -13.34 -6.45 -10.54
C TYR A 117 -12.88 -7.74 -9.88
N VAL A 118 -13.64 -8.83 -9.97
CA VAL A 118 -13.22 -10.16 -9.46
C VAL A 118 -11.97 -10.65 -10.20
N GLY A 119 -11.95 -10.55 -11.53
CA GLY A 119 -10.77 -10.91 -12.32
C GLY A 119 -9.54 -10.08 -11.94
N ALA A 120 -9.71 -8.77 -11.83
CA ALA A 120 -8.65 -7.85 -11.45
C ALA A 120 -8.17 -8.08 -10.00
N LEU A 121 -9.08 -8.41 -9.07
CA LEU A 121 -8.76 -8.80 -7.70
C LEU A 121 -7.91 -10.08 -7.68
N ALA A 122 -8.25 -11.07 -8.50
CA ALA A 122 -7.47 -12.30 -8.61
C ALA A 122 -6.05 -12.02 -9.12
N VAL A 123 -5.89 -11.19 -10.18
CA VAL A 123 -4.56 -10.77 -10.67
C VAL A 123 -3.74 -10.11 -9.55
N THR A 124 -4.34 -9.14 -8.85
CA THR A 124 -3.66 -8.39 -7.78
C THR A 124 -3.31 -9.30 -6.59
N ALA A 125 -4.19 -10.27 -6.26
CA ALA A 125 -3.95 -11.27 -5.23
C ALA A 125 -2.73 -12.13 -5.54
N VAL A 126 -2.63 -12.65 -6.77
CA VAL A 126 -1.47 -13.43 -7.22
C VAL A 126 -0.20 -12.55 -7.25
N SER A 127 -0.30 -11.28 -7.66
CA SER A 127 0.82 -10.34 -7.62
C SER A 127 1.38 -10.19 -6.20
N ARG A 128 0.51 -10.08 -5.20
CA ARG A 128 0.95 -9.98 -3.79
C ARG A 128 1.62 -11.26 -3.32
N PHE A 129 1.09 -12.41 -3.71
CA PHE A 129 1.67 -13.70 -3.40
C PHE A 129 3.08 -13.84 -4.01
N VAL A 130 3.27 -13.45 -5.27
CA VAL A 130 4.58 -13.42 -5.94
C VAL A 130 5.57 -12.52 -5.19
N LEU A 131 5.17 -11.29 -4.81
CA LEU A 131 6.05 -10.37 -4.08
C LEU A 131 6.45 -10.91 -2.70
N SER A 132 5.53 -11.57 -2.00
CA SER A 132 5.82 -12.26 -0.74
C SER A 132 6.82 -13.40 -0.94
N GLY A 133 6.65 -14.19 -2.02
CA GLY A 133 7.57 -15.26 -2.40
C GLY A 133 8.98 -14.76 -2.72
N LEU A 134 9.09 -13.66 -3.45
CA LEU A 134 10.37 -13.02 -3.77
C LEU A 134 11.09 -12.50 -2.52
N SER A 135 10.34 -11.95 -1.57
CA SER A 135 10.90 -11.47 -0.30
C SER A 135 11.33 -12.63 0.59
N ALA A 136 10.54 -13.71 0.66
CA ALA A 136 10.87 -14.93 1.40
C ALA A 136 12.06 -15.71 0.82
N ALA A 137 12.29 -15.60 -0.50
CA ALA A 137 13.42 -16.23 -1.19
C ALA A 137 14.76 -15.50 -0.99
N LEU A 138 14.72 -14.23 -0.57
CA LEU A 138 15.90 -13.36 -0.50
C LEU A 138 17.04 -13.91 0.40
N PRO A 139 16.78 -14.48 1.59
CA PRO A 139 17.84 -15.05 2.45
C PRO A 139 18.66 -16.16 1.79
N HIS A 140 18.09 -16.89 0.82
CA HIS A 140 18.74 -18.00 0.11
C HIS A 140 19.69 -17.54 -1.02
N VAL A 141 19.65 -16.26 -1.38
CA VAL A 141 20.48 -15.68 -2.47
C VAL A 141 21.32 -14.49 -2.00
N THR A 142 21.29 -14.16 -0.71
CA THR A 142 22.13 -13.10 -0.11
C THR A 142 22.55 -13.48 1.30
N THR A 143 23.55 -12.79 1.85
CA THR A 143 24.02 -13.05 3.21
C THR A 143 23.09 -12.43 4.26
N GLU A 144 22.91 -13.05 5.41
CA GLU A 144 22.04 -12.57 6.50
C GLU A 144 22.28 -11.10 6.86
N ARG A 145 23.54 -10.69 6.94
CA ARG A 145 23.90 -9.28 7.26
C ARG A 145 23.40 -8.26 6.23
N ARG A 146 23.10 -8.68 5.00
CA ARG A 146 22.69 -7.81 3.89
C ARG A 146 21.20 -7.95 3.55
N VAL A 147 20.50 -8.97 4.03
CA VAL A 147 19.09 -9.24 3.70
C VAL A 147 18.22 -7.99 3.86
N VAL A 148 18.30 -7.30 4.99
CA VAL A 148 17.47 -6.11 5.28
C VAL A 148 17.77 -4.98 4.30
N ALA A 149 19.04 -4.67 4.09
CA ALA A 149 19.45 -3.59 3.18
C ALA A 149 19.09 -3.90 1.72
N VAL A 150 19.32 -5.15 1.29
CA VAL A 150 18.97 -5.61 -0.07
C VAL A 150 17.46 -5.61 -0.27
N ASN A 151 16.68 -6.09 0.71
CA ASN A 151 15.22 -6.05 0.63
C ASN A 151 14.67 -4.62 0.53
N ALA A 152 15.19 -3.69 1.33
CA ALA A 152 14.80 -2.29 1.26
C ALA A 152 15.14 -1.67 -0.11
N ALA A 153 16.35 -1.94 -0.62
CA ALA A 153 16.78 -1.46 -1.94
C ALA A 153 15.90 -2.03 -3.07
N LEU A 154 15.62 -3.34 -3.03
CA LEU A 154 14.77 -4.01 -4.02
C LEU A 154 13.31 -3.56 -3.95
N THR A 155 12.80 -3.25 -2.76
CA THR A 155 11.45 -2.72 -2.59
C THR A 155 11.34 -1.33 -3.22
N THR A 156 12.31 -0.45 -2.96
CA THR A 156 12.35 0.89 -3.54
C THR A 156 12.56 0.87 -5.06
N ALA A 157 13.55 0.10 -5.54
CA ALA A 157 13.82 -0.02 -6.96
C ALA A 157 12.64 -0.66 -7.71
N GLY A 158 12.02 -1.66 -7.11
CA GLY A 158 10.84 -2.30 -7.69
C GLY A 158 9.63 -1.37 -7.77
N ALA A 159 9.41 -0.51 -6.78
CA ALA A 159 8.39 0.53 -6.86
C ALA A 159 8.65 1.50 -8.02
N MET A 160 9.91 1.89 -8.25
CA MET A 160 10.28 2.72 -9.41
C MET A 160 10.02 1.98 -10.73
N VAL A 161 10.33 0.69 -10.81
CA VAL A 161 10.04 -0.14 -11.99
C VAL A 161 8.53 -0.25 -12.25
N ALA A 162 7.71 -0.35 -11.19
CA ALA A 162 6.26 -0.32 -11.33
C ALA A 162 5.76 1.04 -11.87
N VAL A 163 6.35 2.17 -11.43
CA VAL A 163 6.05 3.50 -12.00
C VAL A 163 6.41 3.57 -13.48
N VAL A 164 7.55 3.00 -13.89
CA VAL A 164 7.91 2.89 -15.32
C VAL A 164 6.88 2.05 -16.08
N GLY A 165 6.45 0.91 -15.51
CA GLY A 165 5.37 0.09 -16.10
C GLY A 165 4.06 0.88 -16.27
N ALA A 166 3.68 1.67 -15.26
CA ALA A 166 2.51 2.54 -15.35
C ALA A 166 2.67 3.61 -16.46
N GLY A 167 3.86 4.19 -16.61
CA GLY A 167 4.18 5.09 -17.72
C GLY A 167 4.07 4.41 -19.08
N CYS A 168 4.53 3.16 -19.20
CA CYS A 168 4.35 2.36 -20.43
C CYS A 168 2.87 2.15 -20.76
N ALA A 169 2.01 1.93 -19.77
CA ALA A 169 0.56 1.81 -19.99
C ALA A 169 -0.02 3.07 -20.61
N VAL A 170 0.40 4.26 -20.14
CA VAL A 170 -0.01 5.55 -20.73
C VAL A 170 0.47 5.65 -22.18
N GLY A 171 1.72 5.28 -22.46
CA GLY A 171 2.30 5.26 -23.82
C GLY A 171 1.55 4.32 -24.76
N VAL A 172 1.29 3.08 -24.35
CA VAL A 172 0.51 2.11 -25.12
C VAL A 172 -0.87 2.65 -25.41
N ARG A 173 -1.56 3.18 -24.40
CA ARG A 173 -2.90 3.72 -24.54
C ARG A 173 -2.95 4.94 -25.49
N ALA A 174 -1.92 5.77 -25.49
CA ALA A 174 -1.83 6.90 -26.42
C ALA A 174 -1.80 6.46 -27.89
N VAL A 175 -1.25 5.25 -28.16
CA VAL A 175 -1.18 4.68 -29.52
C VAL A 175 -2.46 3.91 -29.88
N VAL A 176 -3.00 3.12 -28.94
CA VAL A 176 -4.13 2.21 -29.24
C VAL A 176 -5.51 2.82 -29.01
N GLY A 177 -5.60 4.00 -28.40
CA GLY A 177 -6.84 4.72 -28.18
C GLY A 177 -7.50 4.48 -26.83
N ALA A 178 -8.65 5.17 -26.61
CA ALA A 178 -9.28 5.31 -25.29
C ALA A 178 -10.42 4.31 -24.99
N GLY A 179 -10.90 3.54 -25.96
CA GLY A 179 -12.01 2.59 -25.82
C GLY A 179 -11.67 1.30 -25.07
N ASP A 180 -12.63 0.39 -25.03
CA ASP A 180 -12.46 -0.93 -24.39
C ASP A 180 -11.38 -1.77 -25.06
N ALA A 181 -11.28 -1.73 -26.39
CA ALA A 181 -10.22 -2.41 -27.12
C ALA A 181 -8.81 -1.89 -26.76
N GLY A 182 -8.65 -0.56 -26.64
CA GLY A 182 -7.40 0.04 -26.19
C GLY A 182 -7.05 -0.30 -24.74
N SER A 183 -8.06 -0.34 -23.86
CA SER A 183 -7.91 -0.78 -22.46
C SER A 183 -7.48 -2.24 -22.38
N ALA A 184 -8.12 -3.11 -23.17
CA ALA A 184 -7.83 -4.53 -23.24
C ALA A 184 -6.42 -4.81 -23.75
N LEU A 185 -6.01 -4.16 -24.85
CA LEU A 185 -4.66 -4.34 -25.39
C LEU A 185 -3.60 -3.84 -24.40
N THR A 186 -3.82 -2.67 -23.78
CA THR A 186 -2.93 -2.16 -22.73
C THR A 186 -2.82 -3.15 -21.56
N THR A 187 -3.95 -3.75 -21.14
CA THR A 187 -3.98 -4.77 -20.09
C THR A 187 -3.21 -6.03 -20.53
N ALA A 188 -3.41 -6.50 -21.76
CA ALA A 188 -2.74 -7.69 -22.29
C ALA A 188 -1.21 -7.54 -22.31
N VAL A 189 -0.68 -6.35 -22.64
CA VAL A 189 0.77 -6.06 -22.60
C VAL A 189 1.35 -6.31 -21.20
N ALA A 190 0.59 -6.11 -20.12
CA ALA A 190 1.05 -6.39 -18.77
C ALA A 190 1.40 -7.87 -18.53
N ALA A 191 0.80 -8.81 -19.30
CA ALA A 191 1.12 -10.22 -19.23
C ALA A 191 2.58 -10.52 -19.60
N LEU A 192 3.22 -9.70 -20.44
CA LEU A 192 4.63 -9.85 -20.80
C LEU A 192 5.55 -9.77 -19.58
N GLY A 193 5.26 -8.88 -18.62
CA GLY A 193 6.00 -8.80 -17.38
C GLY A 193 5.88 -10.08 -16.54
N SER A 194 4.69 -10.66 -16.48
CA SER A 194 4.44 -11.93 -15.79
C SER A 194 5.13 -13.10 -16.47
N LEU A 195 5.05 -13.18 -17.80
CA LEU A 195 5.73 -14.23 -18.57
C LEU A 195 7.25 -14.11 -18.45
N GLY A 196 7.81 -12.89 -18.56
CA GLY A 196 9.24 -12.64 -18.35
C GLY A 196 9.69 -13.06 -16.95
N ALA A 197 8.90 -12.75 -15.92
CA ALA A 197 9.18 -13.19 -14.55
C ALA A 197 9.13 -14.72 -14.39
N ALA A 198 8.15 -15.40 -15.01
CA ALA A 198 8.04 -16.85 -15.01
C ALA A 198 9.25 -17.50 -15.71
N LEU A 199 9.63 -16.99 -16.90
CA LEU A 199 10.78 -17.50 -17.67
C LEU A 199 12.10 -17.37 -16.89
N VAL A 200 12.34 -16.22 -16.26
CA VAL A 200 13.52 -16.05 -15.40
C VAL A 200 13.46 -16.98 -14.19
N ALA A 201 12.28 -17.15 -13.58
CA ALA A 201 12.12 -18.05 -12.43
C ALA A 201 12.38 -19.53 -12.77
N LEU A 202 12.17 -19.96 -14.02
CA LEU A 202 12.53 -21.31 -14.48
C LEU A 202 14.04 -21.61 -14.37
N SER A 203 14.89 -20.58 -14.34
CA SER A 203 16.34 -20.75 -14.21
C SER A 203 16.79 -21.18 -12.80
N PHE A 204 15.90 -21.14 -11.79
CA PHE A 204 16.21 -21.61 -10.44
C PHE A 204 15.99 -23.11 -10.32
N SER A 205 16.91 -23.80 -9.64
CA SER A 205 16.70 -25.19 -9.26
C SER A 205 15.59 -25.29 -8.20
N ARG A 206 14.98 -26.48 -8.09
CA ARG A 206 13.76 -26.71 -7.29
C ARG A 206 13.85 -26.25 -5.83
N LEU A 207 14.99 -26.47 -5.18
CA LEU A 207 15.22 -26.18 -3.76
C LEU A 207 16.10 -24.94 -3.52
N GLN A 208 16.55 -24.25 -4.58
CA GLN A 208 17.49 -23.14 -4.46
C GLN A 208 16.96 -21.95 -3.63
N LEU A 209 15.64 -21.77 -3.59
CA LEU A 209 14.97 -20.66 -2.91
C LEU A 209 14.24 -21.09 -1.63
N GLY A 210 14.47 -22.32 -1.18
CA GLY A 210 13.82 -22.92 -0.01
C GLY A 210 12.39 -23.44 -0.30
N PRO A 211 11.66 -23.86 0.74
CA PRO A 211 11.99 -23.80 2.18
C PRO A 211 12.96 -24.93 2.59
N ASP A 212 13.70 -24.70 3.67
CA ASP A 212 14.65 -25.68 4.22
C ASP A 212 13.98 -26.78 5.06
N GLY A 213 12.68 -26.63 5.37
CA GLY A 213 11.86 -27.60 6.11
C GLY A 213 10.36 -27.33 5.93
N ALA A 214 9.56 -28.42 5.90
CA ALA A 214 8.11 -28.31 5.76
C ALA A 214 7.42 -28.08 7.11
N ASN A 215 6.77 -26.96 7.30
CA ASN A 215 5.92 -26.70 8.46
C ASN A 215 4.45 -27.03 8.13
N HIS A 216 3.81 -27.92 8.95
CA HIS A 216 2.50 -28.49 8.64
C HIS A 216 1.32 -27.82 9.38
N ALA A 217 1.54 -26.66 10.03
CA ALA A 217 0.48 -25.97 10.76
C ALA A 217 -0.59 -25.39 9.81
N ASP A 218 -1.86 -25.42 10.22
CA ASP A 218 -2.98 -24.87 9.43
C ASP A 218 -2.84 -23.36 9.26
N ALA A 219 -2.74 -22.91 8.00
CA ALA A 219 -2.45 -21.52 7.66
C ALA A 219 -3.48 -20.53 8.22
N VAL A 220 -4.76 -20.88 8.16
CA VAL A 220 -5.85 -20.00 8.60
C VAL A 220 -5.80 -19.78 10.10
N HIS A 221 -5.66 -20.86 10.87
CA HIS A 221 -5.54 -20.80 12.33
C HIS A 221 -4.29 -20.05 12.78
N VAL A 222 -3.16 -20.28 12.11
CA VAL A 222 -1.89 -19.58 12.41
C VAL A 222 -2.00 -18.08 12.20
N VAL A 223 -2.61 -17.64 11.09
CA VAL A 223 -2.79 -16.21 10.77
C VAL A 223 -3.80 -15.57 11.73
N ALA A 224 -4.97 -16.18 11.93
CA ALA A 224 -5.99 -15.66 12.84
C ALA A 224 -5.46 -15.54 14.27
N ALA A 225 -4.82 -16.61 14.77
CA ALA A 225 -4.17 -16.58 16.07
C ALA A 225 -3.03 -15.55 16.13
N GLY A 226 -2.30 -15.35 15.03
CA GLY A 226 -1.25 -14.34 14.91
C GLY A 226 -1.80 -12.92 15.03
N LEU A 227 -2.89 -12.60 14.33
CA LEU A 227 -3.54 -11.29 14.42
C LEU A 227 -4.10 -11.03 15.82
N VAL A 228 -4.71 -12.04 16.48
CA VAL A 228 -5.19 -11.92 17.86
C VAL A 228 -4.04 -11.71 18.83
N ARG A 229 -2.93 -12.45 18.69
CA ARG A 229 -1.73 -12.22 19.50
C ARG A 229 -1.13 -10.85 19.27
N GLY A 230 -1.05 -10.40 18.01
CA GLY A 230 -0.60 -9.05 17.64
C GLY A 230 -1.48 -7.96 18.25
N ALA A 231 -2.81 -8.11 18.19
CA ALA A 231 -3.75 -7.19 18.82
C ALA A 231 -3.59 -7.13 20.35
N ARG A 232 -3.40 -8.28 20.99
CA ARG A 232 -3.13 -8.36 22.42
C ARG A 232 -1.80 -7.72 22.79
N ALA A 233 -0.73 -8.01 22.05
CA ALA A 233 0.58 -7.39 22.27
C ALA A 233 0.52 -5.87 22.09
N ALA A 234 -0.13 -5.37 21.04
CA ALA A 234 -0.34 -3.94 20.81
C ALA A 234 -1.14 -3.28 21.97
N TRP A 235 -2.18 -3.96 22.49
CA TRP A 235 -2.98 -3.45 23.60
C TRP A 235 -2.21 -3.37 24.92
N HIS A 236 -1.24 -4.26 25.14
CA HIS A 236 -0.36 -4.23 26.32
C HIS A 236 0.72 -3.15 26.23
N ALA A 237 0.98 -2.60 25.05
CA ALA A 237 1.87 -1.46 24.80
C ALA A 237 1.03 -0.20 24.51
N PRO A 238 0.67 0.63 25.52
CA PRO A 238 -0.32 1.71 25.35
C PRO A 238 0.07 2.77 24.33
N SER A 239 1.36 3.03 24.13
CA SER A 239 1.87 3.94 23.09
C SER A 239 1.64 3.38 21.68
N VAL A 240 1.82 2.06 21.49
CA VAL A 240 1.54 1.35 20.24
C VAL A 240 0.04 1.34 19.96
N ALA A 241 -0.78 1.00 20.96
CA ALA A 241 -2.24 1.05 20.84
C ALA A 241 -2.73 2.44 20.44
N ALA A 242 -2.22 3.49 21.12
CA ALA A 242 -2.57 4.87 20.81
C ALA A 242 -2.13 5.29 19.39
N ALA A 243 -0.97 4.82 18.92
CA ALA A 243 -0.49 5.09 17.58
C ALA A 243 -1.33 4.37 16.50
N LEU A 244 -1.73 3.11 16.75
CA LEU A 244 -2.62 2.36 15.84
C LEU A 244 -4.01 3.01 15.74
N VAL A 245 -4.58 3.50 16.85
CA VAL A 245 -5.85 4.25 16.85
C VAL A 245 -5.73 5.51 15.98
N ALA A 246 -4.65 6.28 16.15
CA ALA A 246 -4.39 7.48 15.35
C ALA A 246 -4.25 7.15 13.87
N LEU A 247 -3.52 6.09 13.55
CA LEU A 247 -3.31 5.63 12.18
C LEU A 247 -4.63 5.16 11.55
N GLY A 248 -5.45 4.39 12.28
CA GLY A 248 -6.76 3.94 11.81
C GLY A 248 -7.69 5.10 11.50
N ALA A 249 -7.79 6.08 12.40
CA ALA A 249 -8.59 7.28 12.19
C ALA A 249 -8.13 8.06 10.93
N HIS A 250 -6.81 8.28 10.80
CA HIS A 250 -6.27 8.93 9.61
C HIS A 250 -6.61 8.16 8.33
N ARG A 251 -6.52 6.81 8.33
CA ARG A 251 -6.81 6.00 7.14
C ARG A 251 -8.26 6.02 6.73
N ILE A 252 -9.18 6.02 7.69
CA ILE A 252 -10.62 6.14 7.42
C ILE A 252 -10.91 7.52 6.79
N ALA A 253 -10.46 8.61 7.41
CA ALA A 253 -10.66 9.96 6.87
C ALA A 253 -9.99 10.14 5.51
N PHE A 254 -8.78 9.59 5.33
CA PHE A 254 -8.06 9.62 4.06
C PHE A 254 -8.80 8.84 2.97
N GLY A 255 -9.45 7.71 3.29
CA GLY A 255 -10.29 6.96 2.36
C GLY A 255 -11.47 7.78 1.85
N ILE A 256 -12.20 8.43 2.76
CA ILE A 256 -13.30 9.33 2.41
C ILE A 256 -12.81 10.46 1.48
N ASN A 257 -11.72 11.12 1.84
CA ASN A 257 -11.14 12.21 1.05
C ASN A 257 -10.64 11.75 -0.32
N THR A 258 -10.09 10.54 -0.42
CA THR A 258 -9.65 9.98 -1.71
C THR A 258 -10.81 9.86 -2.68
N LEU A 259 -11.94 9.31 -2.23
CA LEU A 259 -13.14 9.22 -3.06
C LEU A 259 -13.64 10.60 -3.49
N LEU A 260 -13.77 11.55 -2.55
CA LEU A 260 -14.19 12.92 -2.84
C LEU A 260 -13.28 13.59 -3.87
N ILE A 261 -11.96 13.50 -3.68
CA ILE A 261 -10.98 14.13 -4.59
C ILE A 261 -11.07 13.50 -5.99
N LEU A 262 -11.18 12.19 -6.11
CA LEU A 262 -11.30 11.51 -7.41
C LEU A 262 -12.53 11.95 -8.17
N LEU A 263 -13.69 12.06 -7.50
CA LEU A 263 -14.94 12.52 -8.11
C LEU A 263 -14.90 14.02 -8.46
N LEU A 264 -14.37 14.86 -7.55
CA LEU A 264 -14.20 16.28 -7.80
C LEU A 264 -13.29 16.56 -9.00
N VAL A 265 -12.15 15.85 -9.10
CA VAL A 265 -11.24 15.96 -10.24
C VAL A 265 -11.94 15.53 -11.53
N ARG A 266 -12.70 14.43 -11.49
CA ARG A 266 -13.36 13.90 -12.68
C ARG A 266 -14.52 14.78 -13.17
N TYR A 267 -15.37 15.26 -12.28
CA TYR A 267 -16.65 15.86 -12.64
C TYR A 267 -16.74 17.37 -12.36
N SER A 268 -15.99 17.89 -11.40
CA SER A 268 -16.12 19.30 -10.98
C SER A 268 -14.96 20.19 -11.44
N PHE A 269 -13.73 19.65 -11.56
CA PHE A 269 -12.56 20.46 -11.89
C PHE A 269 -12.16 20.42 -13.37
N THR A 270 -12.76 19.54 -14.17
CA THR A 270 -12.35 19.35 -15.58
C THR A 270 -12.91 20.39 -16.56
N GLY A 271 -13.99 21.06 -16.22
CA GLY A 271 -14.62 22.06 -17.11
C GLY A 271 -14.77 21.56 -18.55
N VAL A 272 -14.43 22.40 -19.52
CA VAL A 272 -14.49 22.10 -20.96
C VAL A 272 -13.35 21.20 -21.44
N ALA A 273 -12.33 20.97 -20.62
CA ALA A 273 -11.12 20.21 -20.99
C ALA A 273 -11.30 18.67 -20.99
N GLY A 274 -12.45 18.15 -20.54
CA GLY A 274 -12.82 16.75 -20.60
C GLY A 274 -11.75 15.81 -19.98
N LEU A 275 -11.45 14.70 -20.67
CA LEU A 275 -10.51 13.69 -20.21
C LEU A 275 -9.08 14.22 -19.93
N ARG A 276 -8.58 15.13 -20.77
CA ARG A 276 -7.25 15.73 -20.57
C ARG A 276 -7.18 16.55 -19.29
N GLY A 277 -8.23 17.29 -18.97
CA GLY A 277 -8.34 18.03 -17.71
C GLY A 277 -8.39 17.11 -16.49
N ALA A 278 -9.13 16.02 -16.56
CA ALA A 278 -9.21 15.03 -15.48
C ALA A 278 -7.85 14.36 -15.22
N LEU A 279 -7.12 13.97 -16.26
CA LEU A 279 -5.78 13.39 -16.15
C LEU A 279 -4.79 14.40 -15.56
N ALA A 280 -4.83 15.65 -15.99
CA ALA A 280 -3.99 16.72 -15.44
C ALA A 280 -4.30 16.97 -13.96
N GLY A 281 -5.58 17.05 -13.58
CA GLY A 281 -5.99 17.22 -12.19
C GLY A 281 -5.56 16.05 -11.30
N LEU A 282 -5.72 14.79 -11.76
CA LEU A 282 -5.27 13.62 -11.03
C LEU A 282 -3.73 13.61 -10.87
N SER A 283 -3.00 13.97 -11.93
CA SER A 283 -1.54 14.08 -11.87
C SER A 283 -1.08 15.10 -10.84
N GLN A 284 -1.77 16.24 -10.72
CA GLN A 284 -1.50 17.26 -9.70
C GLN A 284 -1.72 16.71 -8.29
N VAL A 285 -2.85 16.03 -8.05
CA VAL A 285 -3.14 15.41 -6.74
C VAL A 285 -2.06 14.38 -6.37
N VAL A 286 -1.68 13.51 -7.31
CA VAL A 286 -0.63 12.51 -7.08
C VAL A 286 0.71 13.19 -6.80
N ALA A 287 1.07 14.22 -7.55
CA ALA A 287 2.34 14.95 -7.36
C ALA A 287 2.41 15.63 -5.99
N VAL A 288 1.37 16.37 -5.58
CA VAL A 288 1.37 17.06 -4.28
C VAL A 288 1.33 16.08 -3.12
N THR A 289 0.62 14.95 -3.27
CA THR A 289 0.60 13.86 -2.29
C THR A 289 1.99 13.25 -2.14
N ALA A 290 2.66 12.94 -3.24
CA ALA A 290 4.02 12.38 -3.24
C ALA A 290 5.03 13.36 -2.61
N LEU A 291 4.95 14.65 -2.92
CA LEU A 291 5.78 15.69 -2.30
C LEU A 291 5.53 15.76 -0.78
N GLY A 292 4.28 15.65 -0.35
CA GLY A 292 3.93 15.60 1.07
C GLY A 292 4.55 14.40 1.79
N LEU A 293 4.48 13.22 1.18
CA LEU A 293 5.10 11.98 1.72
C LEU A 293 6.63 12.10 1.83
N LEU A 294 7.28 12.66 0.80
CA LEU A 294 8.74 12.89 0.79
C LEU A 294 9.15 13.89 1.87
N LEU A 295 8.43 15.00 1.98
CA LEU A 295 8.70 16.01 3.01
C LEU A 295 8.54 15.40 4.41
N ALA A 296 7.48 14.64 4.64
CA ALA A 296 7.27 13.98 5.92
C ALA A 296 8.36 12.96 6.26
N ALA A 297 8.90 12.24 5.28
CA ALA A 297 10.00 11.30 5.52
C ALA A 297 11.25 12.01 6.07
N VAL A 298 11.49 13.25 5.64
CA VAL A 298 12.59 14.09 6.16
C VAL A 298 12.24 14.73 7.50
N LEU A 299 11.02 15.26 7.64
CA LEU A 299 10.60 16.01 8.83
C LEU A 299 10.34 15.11 10.04
N THR A 300 9.80 13.89 9.82
CA THR A 300 9.39 13.03 10.95
C THR A 300 10.51 12.71 11.93
N PRO A 301 11.73 12.31 11.51
CA PRO A 301 12.82 12.06 12.45
C PRO A 301 13.19 13.32 13.27
N LEU A 302 13.16 14.50 12.63
CA LEU A 302 13.47 15.79 13.29
C LEU A 302 12.39 16.17 14.30
N ILE A 303 11.13 15.98 13.96
CA ILE A 303 10.00 16.26 14.86
C ILE A 303 10.01 15.30 16.03
N VAL A 304 10.15 13.99 15.76
CA VAL A 304 10.13 12.96 16.80
C VAL A 304 11.32 13.09 17.75
N SER A 305 12.51 13.47 17.27
CA SER A 305 13.68 13.69 18.12
C SER A 305 13.50 14.88 19.08
N ARG A 306 12.76 15.93 18.66
CA ARG A 306 12.55 17.15 19.48
C ARG A 306 11.38 17.02 20.45
N ILE A 307 10.25 16.49 20.04
CA ILE A 307 9.00 16.51 20.84
C ILE A 307 8.50 15.12 21.25
N GLY A 308 9.14 14.05 20.74
CA GLY A 308 8.76 12.66 20.99
C GLY A 308 7.58 12.17 20.14
N LYS A 309 7.50 10.84 19.94
CA LYS A 309 6.50 10.17 19.08
C LYS A 309 5.06 10.55 19.39
N ARG A 310 4.66 10.53 20.67
CA ARG A 310 3.29 10.83 21.10
C ARG A 310 2.85 12.26 20.71
N ARG A 311 3.71 13.26 21.00
CA ARG A 311 3.38 14.66 20.66
C ARG A 311 3.39 14.88 19.17
N ALA A 312 4.26 14.21 18.42
CA ALA A 312 4.31 14.25 16.97
C ALA A 312 2.99 13.72 16.35
N ILE A 313 2.49 12.58 16.82
CA ILE A 313 1.19 12.02 16.39
C ILE A 313 0.04 12.97 16.76
N THR A 314 0.01 13.49 17.99
CA THR A 314 -1.02 14.45 18.41
C THR A 314 -1.03 15.71 17.54
N ALA A 315 0.14 16.30 17.29
CA ALA A 315 0.26 17.49 16.45
C ALA A 315 -0.18 17.20 15.00
N ALA A 316 0.21 16.04 14.45
CA ALA A 316 -0.20 15.62 13.11
C ALA A 316 -1.72 15.45 12.99
N LEU A 317 -2.38 14.84 13.99
CA LEU A 317 -3.85 14.71 14.02
C LEU A 317 -4.56 16.07 14.15
N ILE A 318 -4.02 16.99 14.94
CA ILE A 318 -4.55 18.36 15.04
C ILE A 318 -4.42 19.09 13.70
N VAL A 319 -3.25 19.03 13.06
CA VAL A 319 -3.03 19.62 11.73
C VAL A 319 -4.00 19.00 10.71
N ALA A 320 -4.17 17.68 10.72
CA ALA A 320 -5.11 17.00 9.83
C ALA A 320 -6.55 17.45 10.08
N LEU A 321 -6.99 17.56 11.34
CA LEU A 321 -8.34 18.03 11.70
C LEU A 321 -8.56 19.48 11.27
N VAL A 322 -7.60 20.37 11.55
CA VAL A 322 -7.68 21.78 11.12
C VAL A 322 -7.78 21.88 9.59
N THR A 323 -6.90 21.18 8.88
CA THR A 323 -6.94 21.12 7.40
C THR A 323 -8.29 20.61 6.90
N GLN A 324 -8.83 19.56 7.55
CA GLN A 324 -10.11 18.96 7.18
C GLN A 324 -11.28 19.92 7.33
N VAL A 325 -11.29 20.77 8.33
CA VAL A 325 -12.40 21.72 8.57
C VAL A 325 -12.22 23.08 7.91
N THR A 326 -11.01 23.43 7.45
CA THR A 326 -10.74 24.73 6.84
C THR A 326 -10.59 24.68 5.33
N LEU A 327 -9.82 23.75 4.79
CA LEU A 327 -9.52 23.68 3.37
C LEU A 327 -10.45 22.76 2.59
N VAL A 328 -10.79 21.60 3.12
CA VAL A 328 -11.60 20.59 2.41
C VAL A 328 -13.04 21.07 2.14
N PRO A 329 -13.73 21.81 3.04
CA PRO A 329 -15.10 22.24 2.82
C PRO A 329 -15.28 23.21 1.64
N THR A 330 -14.21 23.86 1.17
CA THR A 330 -14.26 24.77 0.02
C THR A 330 -14.62 24.05 -1.28
N LEU A 331 -14.33 22.74 -1.37
CA LEU A 331 -14.56 21.87 -2.54
C LEU A 331 -14.05 22.49 -3.85
N SER A 332 -12.98 23.28 -3.76
CA SER A 332 -12.33 23.97 -4.88
C SER A 332 -10.90 23.48 -5.09
N GLN A 333 -10.39 23.59 -6.32
CA GLN A 333 -9.18 22.88 -6.76
C GLN A 333 -7.95 23.21 -5.91
N LEU A 334 -7.60 24.49 -5.75
CA LEU A 334 -6.37 24.87 -5.04
C LEU A 334 -6.39 24.48 -3.54
N PRO A 335 -7.41 24.80 -2.75
CA PRO A 335 -7.51 24.35 -1.37
C PRO A 335 -7.50 22.83 -1.22
N ILE A 336 -8.12 22.07 -2.14
CA ILE A 336 -8.08 20.60 -2.12
C ILE A 336 -6.68 20.08 -2.40
N LEU A 337 -5.92 20.66 -3.32
CA LEU A 337 -4.51 20.30 -3.55
C LEU A 337 -3.64 20.59 -2.32
N LEU A 338 -3.83 21.74 -1.68
CA LEU A 338 -3.16 22.08 -0.43
C LEU A 338 -3.55 21.12 0.70
N ALA A 339 -4.83 20.79 0.81
CA ALA A 339 -5.31 19.79 1.77
C ALA A 339 -4.68 18.41 1.52
N ALA A 340 -4.64 17.95 0.27
CA ALA A 340 -4.01 16.67 -0.09
C ALA A 340 -2.52 16.63 0.31
N PHE A 341 -1.79 17.72 0.09
CA PHE A 341 -0.40 17.87 0.53
C PHE A 341 -0.28 17.78 2.06
N VAL A 342 -1.01 18.62 2.80
CA VAL A 342 -0.91 18.71 4.27
C VAL A 342 -1.38 17.41 4.94
N LEU A 343 -2.48 16.82 4.48
CA LEU A 343 -2.99 15.55 4.99
C LEU A 343 -2.02 14.39 4.71
N SER A 344 -1.31 14.42 3.58
CA SER A 344 -0.27 13.42 3.26
C SER A 344 0.94 13.55 4.20
N VAL A 345 1.38 14.80 4.47
CA VAL A 345 2.43 15.05 5.47
C VAL A 345 1.99 14.52 6.83
N ALA A 346 0.81 14.92 7.31
CA ALA A 346 0.30 14.53 8.61
C ALA A 346 0.16 13.00 8.74
N GLY A 347 -0.43 12.36 7.74
CA GLY A 347 -0.60 10.90 7.71
C GLY A 347 0.72 10.13 7.74
N GLN A 348 1.72 10.61 7.01
CA GLN A 348 3.03 9.96 6.99
C GLN A 348 3.78 10.17 8.31
N VAL A 349 3.64 11.32 8.96
CA VAL A 349 4.17 11.55 10.33
C VAL A 349 3.53 10.58 11.31
N VAL A 350 2.21 10.39 11.26
CA VAL A 350 1.50 9.40 12.11
C VAL A 350 2.04 8.00 11.83
N LYS A 351 2.14 7.60 10.55
CA LYS A 351 2.60 6.27 10.15
C LYS A 351 4.02 5.99 10.62
N LEU A 352 4.98 6.85 10.30
CA LEU A 352 6.38 6.65 10.67
C LEU A 352 6.59 6.67 12.19
N SER A 353 5.81 7.48 12.92
CA SER A 353 5.84 7.50 14.39
C SER A 353 5.24 6.22 14.99
N ALA A 354 4.20 5.65 14.37
CA ALA A 354 3.61 4.37 14.74
C ALA A 354 4.59 3.22 14.47
N ASP A 355 5.23 3.19 13.30
CA ASP A 355 6.24 2.21 12.94
C ASP A 355 7.40 2.22 13.96
N ALA A 356 7.88 3.41 14.34
CA ALA A 356 8.92 3.57 15.35
C ALA A 356 8.47 3.11 16.76
N ALA A 357 7.19 3.32 17.13
CA ALA A 357 6.67 2.82 18.39
C ALA A 357 6.64 1.28 18.42
N MET A 358 6.16 0.65 17.35
CA MET A 358 6.11 -0.81 17.23
C MET A 358 7.50 -1.44 17.25
N GLN A 359 8.47 -0.83 16.55
CA GLN A 359 9.85 -1.34 16.51
C GLN A 359 10.55 -1.28 17.87
N LEU A 360 10.25 -0.27 18.69
CA LEU A 360 10.95 -0.02 19.94
C LEU A 360 10.26 -0.61 21.19
N GLU A 361 8.93 -0.82 21.13
CA GLU A 361 8.12 -1.12 22.32
C GLU A 361 7.40 -2.47 22.24
N VAL A 362 7.49 -3.16 21.09
CA VAL A 362 6.96 -4.53 20.94
C VAL A 362 8.11 -5.51 20.92
N ASP A 363 7.99 -6.59 21.70
CA ASP A 363 8.95 -7.68 21.74
C ASP A 363 9.13 -8.31 20.35
N ASP A 364 10.35 -8.76 20.04
CA ASP A 364 10.70 -9.35 18.75
C ASP A 364 9.77 -10.51 18.36
N ALA A 365 9.36 -11.33 19.31
CA ALA A 365 8.47 -12.47 19.09
C ALA A 365 7.07 -12.08 18.57
N HIS A 366 6.58 -10.87 18.88
CA HIS A 366 5.26 -10.39 18.49
C HIS A 366 5.30 -9.27 17.45
N ARG A 367 6.48 -8.71 17.15
CA ARG A 367 6.62 -7.54 16.27
C ARG A 367 6.03 -7.77 14.89
N GLY A 368 6.31 -8.91 14.26
CA GLY A 368 5.73 -9.25 12.96
C GLY A 368 4.21 -9.34 12.95
N GLN A 369 3.62 -9.83 14.05
CA GLN A 369 2.16 -9.94 14.21
C GLN A 369 1.50 -8.57 14.37
N VAL A 370 2.15 -7.63 15.08
CA VAL A 370 1.66 -6.25 15.25
C VAL A 370 1.77 -5.48 13.94
N PHE A 371 2.83 -5.67 13.15
CA PHE A 371 2.93 -5.09 11.80
C PHE A 371 1.87 -5.65 10.84
N ALA A 372 1.60 -6.96 10.89
CA ALA A 372 0.52 -7.56 10.10
C ALA A 372 -0.86 -7.01 10.48
N LEU A 373 -1.10 -6.79 11.78
CA LEU A 373 -2.31 -6.14 12.26
C LEU A 373 -2.41 -4.69 11.75
N GLN A 374 -1.32 -3.93 11.82
CA GLN A 374 -1.25 -2.56 11.28
C GLN A 374 -1.59 -2.52 9.80
N ASP A 375 -1.00 -3.40 8.99
CA ASP A 375 -1.26 -3.45 7.55
C ASP A 375 -2.71 -3.83 7.23
N ALA A 376 -3.28 -4.78 7.99
CA ALA A 376 -4.68 -5.14 7.86
C ALA A 376 -5.59 -3.94 8.19
N MET A 377 -5.40 -3.28 9.33
CA MET A 377 -6.15 -2.08 9.70
C MET A 377 -5.98 -0.95 8.69
N PHE A 378 -4.77 -0.75 8.19
CA PHE A 378 -4.41 0.30 7.26
C PHE A 378 -5.15 0.17 5.92
N ASN A 379 -5.23 -1.02 5.37
CA ASN A 379 -5.85 -1.25 4.06
C ASN A 379 -7.35 -1.52 4.17
N VAL A 380 -7.79 -2.37 5.12
CA VAL A 380 -9.21 -2.68 5.31
C VAL A 380 -9.97 -1.44 5.74
N GLY A 381 -9.44 -0.68 6.70
CA GLY A 381 -10.06 0.57 7.16
C GLY A 381 -10.22 1.61 6.04
N TYR A 382 -9.20 1.73 5.19
CA TYR A 382 -9.23 2.62 4.03
C TYR A 382 -10.28 2.18 2.99
N VAL A 383 -10.29 0.91 2.60
CA VAL A 383 -11.25 0.39 1.62
C VAL A 383 -12.67 0.43 2.15
N ALA A 384 -12.88 0.05 3.41
CA ALA A 384 -14.20 0.12 4.05
C ALA A 384 -14.74 1.55 4.10
N ALA A 385 -13.87 2.53 4.39
CA ALA A 385 -14.25 3.94 4.40
C ALA A 385 -14.65 4.44 3.00
N ILE A 386 -13.91 4.05 1.95
CA ILE A 386 -14.27 4.38 0.57
C ILE A 386 -15.60 3.73 0.19
N ALA A 387 -15.78 2.44 0.49
CA ALA A 387 -17.01 1.71 0.17
C ALA A 387 -18.22 2.33 0.90
N ALA A 388 -18.09 2.65 2.18
CA ALA A 388 -19.15 3.33 2.94
C ALA A 388 -19.43 4.74 2.39
N ALA A 389 -18.40 5.51 2.06
CA ALA A 389 -18.59 6.84 1.48
C ALA A 389 -19.27 6.78 0.10
N ALA A 390 -18.96 5.74 -0.71
CA ALA A 390 -19.53 5.57 -2.04
C ALA A 390 -21.05 5.36 -2.04
N THR A 391 -21.64 4.88 -0.94
CA THR A 391 -23.09 4.70 -0.82
C THR A 391 -23.88 5.99 -0.63
N VAL A 392 -23.20 7.09 -0.23
CA VAL A 392 -23.87 8.36 0.15
C VAL A 392 -23.26 9.59 -0.53
N VAL A 393 -22.15 9.45 -1.27
CA VAL A 393 -21.49 10.55 -1.95
C VAL A 393 -22.30 11.05 -3.13
N ALA A 394 -22.34 12.37 -3.34
CA ALA A 394 -22.91 12.94 -4.56
C ALA A 394 -22.05 12.54 -5.79
N PRO A 395 -22.67 12.29 -6.96
CA PRO A 395 -21.95 11.83 -8.15
C PRO A 395 -20.84 12.79 -8.62
N ASP A 396 -20.97 14.08 -8.36
CA ASP A 396 -19.97 15.12 -8.68
C ASP A 396 -18.86 15.29 -7.64
N GLY A 397 -18.92 14.51 -6.54
CA GLY A 397 -17.99 14.59 -5.42
C GLY A 397 -18.25 15.73 -4.44
N ARG A 398 -19.25 16.57 -4.66
CA ARG A 398 -19.60 17.70 -3.78
C ARG A 398 -20.48 17.25 -2.63
N SER A 399 -19.86 16.67 -1.61
CA SER A 399 -20.57 16.11 -0.43
C SER A 399 -20.05 16.72 0.87
N PRO A 400 -20.55 17.89 1.29
CA PRO A 400 -20.15 18.54 2.55
C PRO A 400 -20.35 17.61 3.77
N ALA A 401 -21.40 16.79 3.76
CA ALA A 401 -21.64 15.83 4.85
C ALA A 401 -20.45 14.88 5.05
N LEU A 402 -19.89 14.32 3.98
CA LEU A 402 -18.71 13.43 4.07
C LEU A 402 -17.46 14.18 4.52
N VAL A 403 -17.32 15.47 4.20
CA VAL A 403 -16.22 16.30 4.70
C VAL A 403 -16.30 16.41 6.22
N PHE A 404 -17.51 16.64 6.77
CA PHE A 404 -17.71 16.70 8.22
C PHE A 404 -17.61 15.32 8.90
N VAL A 405 -18.03 14.24 8.23
CA VAL A 405 -17.79 12.86 8.72
C VAL A 405 -16.28 12.60 8.85
N ALA A 406 -15.48 12.95 7.85
CA ALA A 406 -14.03 12.81 7.94
C ALA A 406 -13.41 13.68 9.05
N ALA A 407 -13.93 14.90 9.27
CA ALA A 407 -13.53 15.74 10.38
C ALA A 407 -13.87 15.11 11.74
N ALA A 408 -15.08 14.55 11.89
CA ALA A 408 -15.49 13.84 13.09
C ALA A 408 -14.59 12.61 13.35
N VAL A 409 -14.20 11.87 12.32
CA VAL A 409 -13.26 10.74 12.44
C VAL A 409 -11.90 11.22 12.96
N TYR A 410 -11.37 12.34 12.46
CA TYR A 410 -10.13 12.92 12.99
C TYR A 410 -10.28 13.38 14.44
N GLY A 411 -11.39 14.03 14.79
CA GLY A 411 -11.68 14.47 16.15
C GLY A 411 -11.79 13.29 17.14
N LEU A 412 -12.57 12.26 16.79
CA LEU A 412 -12.70 11.04 17.58
C LEU A 412 -11.35 10.30 17.69
N GLY A 413 -10.61 10.21 16.61
CA GLY A 413 -9.27 9.62 16.59
C GLY A 413 -8.30 10.34 17.50
N LEU A 414 -8.32 11.67 17.52
CA LEU A 414 -7.51 12.50 18.42
C LEU A 414 -7.89 12.25 19.90
N VAL A 415 -9.17 12.27 20.22
CA VAL A 415 -9.67 12.02 21.58
C VAL A 415 -9.28 10.61 22.03
N ALA A 416 -9.52 9.61 21.21
CA ALA A 416 -9.18 8.22 21.51
C ALA A 416 -7.65 8.02 21.65
N HIS A 417 -6.84 8.63 20.76
CA HIS A 417 -5.39 8.65 20.89
C HIS A 417 -4.93 9.22 22.22
N LEU A 418 -5.48 10.36 22.63
CA LEU A 418 -5.13 11.00 23.89
C LEU A 418 -5.58 10.17 25.10
N ALA A 419 -6.78 9.58 25.06
CA ALA A 419 -7.31 8.73 26.12
C ALA A 419 -6.45 7.46 26.33
N VAL A 420 -6.12 6.76 25.24
CA VAL A 420 -5.27 5.56 25.30
C VAL A 420 -3.85 5.92 25.75
N SER A 421 -3.31 7.03 25.26
CA SER A 421 -1.97 7.51 25.67
C SER A 421 -1.86 7.88 27.15
N ARG A 422 -2.96 8.24 27.83
CA ARG A 422 -2.95 8.53 29.28
C ARG A 422 -2.72 7.27 30.12
N ARG A 423 -3.13 6.09 29.66
CA ARG A 423 -2.92 4.81 30.36
C ARG A 423 -1.45 4.46 30.55
N SER A 424 -0.54 5.00 29.72
CA SER A 424 0.90 4.79 29.87
C SER A 424 1.50 5.52 31.07
N ARG A 425 0.90 6.62 31.53
CA ARG A 425 1.40 7.41 32.67
C ARG A 425 1.07 6.76 34.02
N THR A 426 -0.04 6.06 34.13
CA THR A 426 -0.48 5.43 35.39
C THR A 426 0.24 4.13 35.71
N ARG A 427 0.95 3.50 34.75
CA ARG A 427 1.73 2.26 34.98
C ARG A 427 3.18 2.51 35.38
N VAL A 428 3.69 3.75 35.33
CA VAL A 428 5.03 4.13 35.77
C VAL A 428 4.92 4.83 37.14
N THR A 429 4.35 4.15 38.14
CA THR A 429 4.62 4.46 39.55
C THR A 429 5.86 3.72 40.00
N PRO A 430 6.82 4.40 40.65
CA PRO A 430 8.06 3.76 41.06
C PRO A 430 7.74 2.73 42.14
N ARG A 431 8.01 1.45 41.87
CA ARG A 431 8.17 0.45 42.92
C ARG A 431 9.37 0.86 43.78
N GLY A 432 9.04 1.22 45.02
CA GLY A 432 9.85 0.96 46.18
C GLY A 432 11.26 1.55 46.21
N ARG A 433 11.46 2.66 46.91
CA ARG A 433 12.65 2.83 47.72
C ARG A 433 12.78 1.58 48.59
N ALA A 434 13.66 0.66 48.19
CA ALA A 434 14.12 -0.36 49.13
C ALA A 434 14.82 0.36 50.27
N SER A 435 14.22 0.30 51.45
CA SER A 435 14.84 0.64 52.70
C SER A 435 16.12 -0.18 52.87
N THR A 436 17.25 0.46 52.88
CA THR A 436 18.52 -0.12 53.40
C THR A 436 18.33 -0.40 54.88
N PRO A 437 18.53 -1.62 55.32
CA PRO A 437 18.69 -1.90 56.77
C PRO A 437 20.08 -1.43 57.19
N ARG A 438 20.09 -0.79 58.35
CA ARG A 438 21.32 -0.43 59.11
C ARG A 438 21.99 -1.69 59.61
#